data_7574ce90aebac27561dafccff6bee807
#
_entry.id   7574ce90aebac27561dafccff6bee807
#
_cell.length_a   1.000
_cell.length_b   1.000
_cell.length_c   1.000
_cell.angle_alpha   90.00
_cell.angle_beta   90.00
_cell.angle_gamma   90.00
#
_symmetry.space_group_name_H-M   'P 1'
#
loop_
_entity.id
_entity.type
_entity.pdbx_description
1 polymer ?
#
loop_
_entity_poly.entity_id
_entity_poly.type
_entity_poly.pdbx_seq_one_letter_code
_entity_poly.pdbx_strand_id
1 'polypeptide(L)'
;PWTEEEAINRAIRIGAMTGCPVYVVHLSTAGGLRRIKEAQAEGQRVWTETCPQYLLLTEKELEKWGPLAKIGPPLRPADGGDGEALWAGSAGGHIATLASDHSPRRKALKEPGWKNIFVGGEGKPVPFGSPSVETLVPLAYSEGVVRRGLPLTWMARVLAENPARIFGLYPRKGAIRVGAD
;
A
#
# COMPACT_ATOMS: atom_id res chain seq x y z
N PRO A 1 6.81 12.91 -1.74
CA PRO A 1 6.68 12.35 -0.38
C PRO A 1 5.90 13.27 0.57
N TRP A 2 6.25 14.55 0.64
CA TRP A 2 5.73 15.52 1.60
C TRP A 2 4.22 15.77 1.49
N THR A 3 3.64 15.74 0.30
CA THR A 3 2.20 15.89 0.09
C THR A 3 1.40 14.72 0.65
N GLU A 4 1.93 13.49 0.59
CA GLU A 4 1.32 12.31 1.20
C GLU A 4 1.37 12.42 2.73
N GLU A 5 2.53 12.77 3.30
CA GLU A 5 2.70 12.96 4.74
C GLU A 5 1.74 14.04 5.28
N GLU A 6 1.61 15.16 4.57
CA GLU A 6 0.70 16.25 4.93
C GLU A 6 -0.76 15.79 4.91
N ALA A 7 -1.18 15.14 3.84
CA ALA A 7 -2.55 14.66 3.70
C ALA A 7 -2.92 13.62 4.78
N ILE A 8 -2.00 12.70 5.09
CA ILE A 8 -2.17 11.72 6.17
C ILE A 8 -2.29 12.42 7.52
N ASN A 9 -1.38 13.36 7.84
CA ASN A 9 -1.44 14.10 9.09
C ASN A 9 -2.76 14.85 9.24
N ARG A 10 -3.23 15.50 8.19
CA ARG A 10 -4.52 16.21 8.19
C ARG A 10 -5.70 15.26 8.45
N ALA A 11 -5.74 14.13 7.76
CA ALA A 11 -6.80 13.12 7.97
C ALA A 11 -6.81 12.59 9.42
N ILE A 12 -5.62 12.29 9.97
CA ILE A 12 -5.45 11.85 11.35
C ILE A 12 -5.96 12.90 12.34
N ARG A 13 -5.59 14.18 12.16
CA ARG A 13 -6.02 15.28 13.05
C ARG A 13 -7.55 15.50 12.99
N ILE A 14 -8.15 15.43 11.81
CA ILE A 14 -9.61 15.50 11.67
C ILE A 14 -10.28 14.30 12.34
N GLY A 15 -9.78 13.10 12.12
CA GLY A 15 -10.25 11.88 12.78
C GLY A 15 -10.20 11.99 14.32
N ALA A 16 -9.09 12.51 14.86
CA ALA A 16 -8.93 12.74 16.29
C ALA A 16 -9.98 13.72 16.85
N MET A 17 -10.23 14.83 16.16
CA MET A 17 -11.22 15.84 16.57
C MET A 17 -12.64 15.30 16.60
N THR A 18 -12.96 14.36 15.73
CA THR A 18 -14.31 13.79 15.57
C THR A 18 -14.51 12.45 16.27
N GLY A 19 -13.43 11.85 16.81
CA GLY A 19 -13.43 10.48 17.33
C GLY A 19 -13.58 9.41 16.25
N CYS A 20 -13.46 9.78 14.97
CA CYS A 20 -13.62 8.88 13.84
C CYS A 20 -12.36 8.05 13.61
N PRO A 21 -12.46 6.71 13.48
CA PRO A 21 -11.34 5.88 13.06
C PRO A 21 -10.87 6.25 11.64
N VAL A 22 -9.57 6.17 11.41
CA VAL A 22 -8.97 6.47 10.10
C VAL A 22 -8.30 5.23 9.54
N TYR A 23 -8.57 4.93 8.28
CA TYR A 23 -7.85 3.91 7.53
C TYR A 23 -7.17 4.55 6.32
N VAL A 24 -5.82 4.54 6.34
CA VAL A 24 -5.00 5.11 5.27
C VAL A 24 -4.69 4.03 4.24
N VAL A 25 -5.17 4.22 3.01
CA VAL A 25 -4.93 3.29 1.90
C VAL A 25 -3.55 3.52 1.27
N HIS A 26 -2.99 2.47 0.65
CA HIS A 26 -1.80 2.48 -0.22
C HIS A 26 -0.66 3.39 0.26
N LEU A 27 -0.33 3.35 1.55
CA LEU A 27 0.81 4.10 2.11
C LEU A 27 2.09 3.79 1.33
N SER A 28 2.79 4.85 0.91
CA SER A 28 3.97 4.71 0.07
C SER A 28 5.22 5.46 0.57
N THR A 29 5.16 6.14 1.74
CA THR A 29 6.27 6.93 2.26
C THR A 29 6.60 6.67 3.73
N ALA A 30 7.88 6.77 4.07
CA ALA A 30 8.37 6.73 5.45
C ALA A 30 7.81 7.89 6.29
N GLY A 31 7.65 9.07 5.68
CA GLY A 31 7.05 10.24 6.34
C GLY A 31 5.61 10.00 6.75
N GLY A 32 4.79 9.44 5.84
CA GLY A 32 3.41 9.05 6.15
C GLY A 32 3.33 7.99 7.25
N LEU A 33 4.22 6.97 7.20
CA LEU A 33 4.32 5.96 8.25
C LEU A 33 4.65 6.57 9.62
N ARG A 34 5.56 7.55 9.67
CA ARG A 34 5.90 8.25 10.91
C ARG A 34 4.66 8.89 11.55
N ARG A 35 3.83 9.60 10.78
CA ARG A 35 2.60 10.22 11.28
C ARG A 35 1.59 9.20 11.80
N ILE A 36 1.49 8.05 11.14
CA ILE A 36 0.63 6.94 11.59
C ILE A 36 1.13 6.38 12.91
N LYS A 37 2.44 6.13 13.05
CA LYS A 37 3.04 5.63 14.29
C LYS A 37 2.85 6.59 15.47
N GLU A 38 3.00 7.88 15.24
CA GLU A 38 2.75 8.93 16.24
C GLU A 38 1.30 8.87 16.72
N ALA A 39 0.33 8.83 15.80
CA ALA A 39 -1.08 8.73 16.14
C ALA A 39 -1.45 7.42 16.87
N GLN A 40 -0.87 6.29 16.46
CA GLN A 40 -1.05 5.01 17.14
C GLN A 40 -0.50 5.04 18.58
N ALA A 41 0.65 5.69 18.80
CA ALA A 41 1.24 5.86 20.12
C ALA A 41 0.41 6.78 21.02
N GLU A 42 -0.33 7.74 20.43
CA GLU A 42 -1.31 8.60 21.12
C GLU A 42 -2.65 7.86 21.40
N GLY A 43 -2.76 6.58 21.02
CA GLY A 43 -3.96 5.77 21.24
C GLY A 43 -5.10 6.03 20.21
N GLN A 44 -4.82 6.74 19.12
CA GLN A 44 -5.82 6.96 18.08
C GLN A 44 -6.05 5.68 17.27
N ARG A 45 -7.30 5.46 16.86
CA ARG A 45 -7.68 4.35 16.00
C ARG A 45 -7.31 4.64 14.54
N VAL A 46 -6.04 4.44 14.22
CA VAL A 46 -5.50 4.63 12.88
C VAL A 46 -4.91 3.33 12.36
N TRP A 47 -5.38 2.88 11.22
CA TRP A 47 -4.83 1.74 10.48
C TRP A 47 -4.33 2.18 9.13
N THR A 48 -3.46 1.39 8.55
CA THR A 48 -2.97 1.63 7.19
C THR A 48 -2.65 0.31 6.49
N GLU A 49 -2.73 0.38 5.18
CA GLU A 49 -2.21 -0.63 4.27
C GLU A 49 -1.02 -0.08 3.47
N THR A 50 -0.19 -0.97 2.98
CA THR A 50 0.71 -0.71 1.87
C THR A 50 0.50 -1.76 0.79
N CYS A 51 1.21 -1.62 -0.33
CA CYS A 51 1.05 -2.51 -1.48
C CYS A 51 2.42 -3.03 -1.94
N PRO A 52 2.49 -4.21 -2.58
CA PRO A 52 3.76 -4.78 -3.06
C PRO A 52 4.59 -3.81 -3.91
N GLN A 53 3.94 -2.99 -4.73
CA GLN A 53 4.62 -2.02 -5.57
C GLN A 53 5.43 -0.98 -4.79
N TYR A 54 4.98 -0.57 -3.60
CA TYR A 54 5.70 0.40 -2.75
C TYR A 54 6.79 -0.26 -1.89
N LEU A 55 6.69 -1.57 -1.70
CA LEU A 55 7.69 -2.36 -1.00
C LEU A 55 8.86 -2.77 -1.89
N LEU A 56 8.67 -2.87 -3.22
CA LEU A 56 9.58 -3.54 -4.13
C LEU A 56 10.07 -2.68 -5.30
N LEU A 57 9.28 -1.68 -5.70
CA LEU A 57 9.56 -0.87 -6.88
C LEU A 57 9.90 0.57 -6.50
N THR A 58 10.65 1.22 -7.39
CA THR A 58 11.07 2.62 -7.24
C THR A 58 10.80 3.41 -8.52
N GLU A 59 11.04 4.71 -8.51
CA GLU A 59 10.90 5.58 -9.68
C GLU A 59 11.71 5.11 -10.90
N LYS A 60 12.77 4.31 -10.70
CA LYS A 60 13.54 3.70 -11.79
C LYS A 60 12.69 2.84 -12.73
N GLU A 61 11.57 2.31 -12.22
CA GLU A 61 10.64 1.57 -13.06
C GLU A 61 9.92 2.47 -14.07
N LEU A 62 9.77 3.77 -13.78
CA LEU A 62 9.24 4.73 -14.75
C LEU A 62 10.19 4.96 -15.92
N GLU A 63 11.50 4.95 -15.69
CA GLU A 63 12.50 5.06 -16.74
C GLU A 63 12.44 3.85 -17.69
N LYS A 64 12.25 2.65 -17.13
CA LYS A 64 12.22 1.39 -17.86
C LYS A 64 10.88 1.14 -18.57
N TRP A 65 9.77 1.37 -17.87
CA TRP A 65 8.43 0.97 -18.30
C TRP A 65 7.55 2.16 -18.69
N GLY A 66 8.03 3.39 -18.54
CA GLY A 66 7.34 4.61 -18.91
C GLY A 66 5.90 4.66 -18.37
N PRO A 67 4.93 4.95 -19.24
CA PRO A 67 3.53 5.09 -18.82
C PRO A 67 2.93 3.79 -18.27
N LEU A 68 3.51 2.63 -18.54
CA LEU A 68 3.03 1.36 -17.99
C LEU A 68 3.21 1.29 -16.48
N ALA A 69 4.29 1.91 -15.95
CA ALA A 69 4.55 2.02 -14.52
C ALA A 69 3.84 3.21 -13.84
N LYS A 70 2.96 3.93 -14.56
CA LYS A 70 2.18 5.02 -13.96
C LYS A 70 1.12 4.47 -13.02
N ILE A 71 1.35 4.67 -11.72
CA ILE A 71 0.45 4.31 -10.62
C ILE A 71 0.23 5.53 -9.71
N GLY A 72 -0.73 5.46 -8.81
CA GLY A 72 -0.99 6.47 -7.79
C GLY A 72 -1.25 5.82 -6.42
N PRO A 73 -0.56 6.25 -5.38
CA PRO A 73 0.59 7.17 -5.32
C PRO A 73 1.74 6.81 -6.26
N PRO A 74 2.56 7.80 -6.70
CA PRO A 74 3.69 7.52 -7.56
C PRO A 74 4.77 6.71 -6.83
N LEU A 75 5.51 5.89 -7.58
CA LEU A 75 6.70 5.19 -7.07
C LEU A 75 7.70 6.21 -6.48
N ARG A 76 8.37 5.82 -5.41
CA ARG A 76 9.25 6.71 -4.64
C ARG A 76 10.71 6.59 -5.09
N PRO A 77 11.55 7.62 -4.80
CA PRO A 77 12.97 7.57 -5.11
C PRO A 77 13.66 6.35 -4.53
N ALA A 78 14.60 5.79 -5.29
CA ALA A 78 15.31 4.59 -4.90
C ALA A 78 16.21 4.78 -3.67
N ASP A 79 16.70 5.99 -3.46
CA ASP A 79 17.59 6.40 -2.35
C ASP A 79 16.83 6.93 -1.13
N GLY A 80 15.49 7.06 -1.22
CA GLY A 80 14.65 7.61 -0.16
C GLY A 80 14.42 6.72 1.05
N GLY A 81 14.73 5.42 0.95
CA GLY A 81 14.53 4.47 2.05
C GLY A 81 13.06 4.15 2.36
N ASP A 82 12.12 4.65 1.57
CA ASP A 82 10.68 4.46 1.81
C ASP A 82 10.29 2.98 1.86
N GLY A 83 10.72 2.18 0.89
CA GLY A 83 10.40 0.75 0.83
C GLY A 83 10.87 -0.03 2.06
N GLU A 84 12.09 0.21 2.54
CA GLU A 84 12.62 -0.46 3.73
C GLU A 84 11.89 0.02 5.01
N ALA A 85 11.53 1.30 5.10
CA ALA A 85 10.72 1.81 6.19
C ALA A 85 9.33 1.14 6.22
N LEU A 86 8.70 0.95 5.06
CA LEU A 86 7.41 0.26 4.95
C LEU A 86 7.52 -1.23 5.34
N TRP A 87 8.58 -1.93 4.92
CA TRP A 87 8.85 -3.30 5.37
C TRP A 87 8.99 -3.38 6.89
N ALA A 88 9.80 -2.50 7.48
CA ALA A 88 9.97 -2.43 8.93
C ALA A 88 8.65 -2.09 9.65
N GLY A 89 7.84 -1.20 9.08
CA GLY A 89 6.52 -0.85 9.61
C GLY A 89 5.54 -2.01 9.58
N SER A 90 5.57 -2.81 8.51
CA SER A 90 4.73 -4.01 8.38
C SER A 90 5.17 -5.13 9.33
N ALA A 91 6.47 -5.39 9.41
CA ALA A 91 7.03 -6.36 10.34
C ALA A 91 6.72 -5.99 11.79
N GLY A 92 6.82 -4.70 12.15
CA GLY A 92 6.53 -4.16 13.48
C GLY A 92 5.04 -4.01 13.81
N GLY A 93 4.12 -4.31 12.86
CA GLY A 93 2.68 -4.26 13.10
C GLY A 93 2.05 -2.87 12.99
N HIS A 94 2.80 -1.84 12.61
CA HIS A 94 2.28 -0.49 12.39
C HIS A 94 1.49 -0.36 11.09
N ILE A 95 1.92 -1.11 10.06
CA ILE A 95 1.14 -1.31 8.83
C ILE A 95 0.33 -2.57 9.02
N ALA A 96 -0.99 -2.41 9.13
CA ALA A 96 -1.89 -3.48 9.53
C ALA A 96 -2.14 -4.49 8.40
N THR A 97 -2.16 -4.02 7.16
CA THR A 97 -2.61 -4.83 6.02
C THR A 97 -1.69 -4.67 4.81
N LEU A 98 -1.65 -5.71 3.99
CA LEU A 98 -1.03 -5.69 2.67
C LEU A 98 -2.14 -5.87 1.63
N ALA A 99 -2.32 -4.85 0.78
CA ALA A 99 -3.37 -4.81 -0.23
C ALA A 99 -2.79 -4.82 -1.65
N SER A 100 -3.59 -5.23 -2.62
CA SER A 100 -3.14 -5.27 -4.01
C SER A 100 -3.22 -3.92 -4.70
N ASP A 101 -4.18 -3.09 -4.34
CA ASP A 101 -4.56 -1.90 -5.10
C ASP A 101 -4.79 -2.23 -6.60
N HIS A 102 -5.46 -3.36 -6.86
CA HIS A 102 -5.66 -3.90 -8.19
C HIS A 102 -6.53 -2.97 -9.06
N SER A 103 -5.89 -2.25 -9.96
CA SER A 103 -6.54 -1.34 -10.89
C SER A 103 -5.99 -1.52 -12.31
N PRO A 104 -6.33 -2.64 -12.98
CA PRO A 104 -5.78 -2.96 -14.29
C PRO A 104 -6.27 -1.99 -15.36
N ARG A 105 -5.39 -1.65 -16.28
CA ARG A 105 -5.72 -0.87 -17.48
C ARG A 105 -5.17 -1.57 -18.71
N ARG A 106 -5.93 -1.54 -19.81
CA ARG A 106 -5.42 -2.08 -21.07
C ARG A 106 -4.14 -1.34 -21.45
N LYS A 107 -3.14 -2.09 -21.86
CA LYS A 107 -1.84 -1.57 -22.29
C LYS A 107 -1.96 -0.48 -23.34
N ALA A 108 -2.81 -0.69 -24.34
CA ALA A 108 -3.10 0.28 -25.40
C ALA A 108 -3.60 1.67 -24.91
N LEU A 109 -4.17 1.76 -23.69
CA LEU A 109 -4.56 3.04 -23.11
C LEU A 109 -3.39 3.79 -22.45
N LYS A 110 -2.35 3.08 -22.06
CA LYS A 110 -1.17 3.64 -21.41
C LYS A 110 -0.05 3.96 -22.41
N GLU A 111 0.16 3.13 -23.41
CA GLU A 111 1.25 3.26 -24.40
C GLU A 111 1.34 4.62 -25.08
N PRO A 112 0.24 5.33 -25.43
CA PRO A 112 0.36 6.67 -25.98
C PRO A 112 1.10 7.68 -25.10
N GLY A 113 1.25 7.38 -23.80
CA GLY A 113 1.95 8.22 -22.82
C GLY A 113 3.47 8.16 -22.83
N TRP A 114 4.11 7.44 -23.77
CA TRP A 114 5.58 7.32 -23.79
C TRP A 114 6.33 8.64 -23.95
N LYS A 115 5.73 9.63 -24.63
CA LYS A 115 6.32 10.98 -24.76
C LYS A 115 6.02 11.86 -23.54
N ASN A 116 4.88 11.63 -22.90
CA ASN A 116 4.44 12.37 -21.73
C ASN A 116 3.46 11.51 -20.95
N ILE A 117 3.86 11.06 -19.76
CA ILE A 117 3.05 10.16 -18.91
C ILE A 117 1.73 10.78 -18.41
N PHE A 118 1.52 12.07 -18.63
CA PHE A 118 0.28 12.75 -18.26
C PHE A 118 -0.70 12.86 -19.43
N VAL A 119 -0.22 12.78 -20.66
CA VAL A 119 -1.03 12.99 -21.89
C VAL A 119 -0.97 11.76 -22.79
N GLY A 120 -2.08 11.06 -22.88
CA GLY A 120 -2.25 9.88 -23.73
C GLY A 120 -2.84 10.19 -25.10
N GLY A 121 -3.45 9.18 -25.71
CA GLY A 121 -4.11 9.30 -27.03
C GLY A 121 -5.25 10.32 -26.99
N GLU A 122 -5.41 11.04 -28.10
CA GLU A 122 -6.44 12.09 -28.28
C GLU A 122 -6.42 13.18 -27.19
N GLY A 123 -5.25 13.45 -26.57
CA GLY A 123 -5.11 14.42 -25.50
C GLY A 123 -5.74 14.01 -24.16
N LYS A 124 -6.25 12.79 -24.04
CA LYS A 124 -6.81 12.26 -22.78
C LYS A 124 -5.69 11.93 -21.79
N PRO A 125 -5.95 12.03 -20.47
CA PRO A 125 -4.96 11.63 -19.47
C PRO A 125 -4.59 10.14 -19.60
N VAL A 126 -3.30 9.82 -19.45
CA VAL A 126 -2.86 8.42 -19.27
C VAL A 126 -3.41 7.89 -17.96
N PRO A 127 -4.14 6.77 -17.93
CA PRO A 127 -4.75 6.26 -16.71
C PRO A 127 -3.70 5.73 -15.72
N PHE A 128 -3.98 5.90 -14.43
CA PHE A 128 -3.26 5.26 -13.34
C PHE A 128 -3.67 3.80 -13.18
N GLY A 129 -2.86 3.05 -12.46
CA GLY A 129 -3.18 1.72 -11.97
C GLY A 129 -2.36 0.60 -12.60
N SER A 130 -2.34 -0.53 -11.92
CA SER A 130 -1.55 -1.71 -12.24
C SER A 130 -2.35 -2.99 -11.93
N PRO A 131 -2.19 -4.07 -12.68
CA PRO A 131 -2.65 -5.39 -12.28
C PRO A 131 -1.73 -5.92 -11.18
N SER A 132 -2.28 -6.38 -10.06
CA SER A 132 -1.49 -6.76 -8.88
C SER A 132 -2.11 -7.86 -8.02
N VAL A 133 -3.40 -8.19 -8.19
CA VAL A 133 -4.06 -9.19 -7.34
C VAL A 133 -3.43 -10.58 -7.46
N GLU A 134 -3.01 -10.99 -8.65
CA GLU A 134 -2.36 -12.28 -8.90
C GLU A 134 -1.02 -12.41 -8.18
N THR A 135 -0.27 -11.31 -8.08
CA THR A 135 1.09 -11.29 -7.53
C THR A 135 1.15 -11.00 -6.03
N LEU A 136 0.05 -10.56 -5.40
CA LEU A 136 0.02 -10.15 -4.00
C LEU A 136 0.53 -11.24 -3.05
N VAL A 137 -0.07 -12.43 -3.12
CA VAL A 137 0.28 -13.54 -2.23
C VAL A 137 1.65 -14.12 -2.55
N PRO A 138 2.01 -14.41 -3.82
CA PRO A 138 3.35 -14.85 -4.18
C PRO A 138 4.46 -13.88 -3.74
N LEU A 139 4.27 -12.56 -3.91
CA LEU A 139 5.25 -11.57 -3.49
C LEU A 139 5.34 -11.45 -1.96
N ALA A 140 4.23 -11.49 -1.24
CA ALA A 140 4.25 -11.52 0.22
C ALA A 140 5.04 -12.74 0.74
N TYR A 141 4.88 -13.90 0.11
CA TYR A 141 5.62 -15.09 0.48
C TYR A 141 7.09 -15.00 0.10
N SER A 142 7.41 -14.75 -1.17
CA SER A 142 8.80 -14.78 -1.66
C SER A 142 9.66 -13.67 -1.05
N GLU A 143 9.15 -12.47 -0.97
CA GLU A 143 9.91 -11.31 -0.48
C GLU A 143 9.82 -11.14 1.03
N GLY A 144 8.64 -11.36 1.61
CA GLY A 144 8.43 -11.23 3.06
C GLY A 144 8.95 -12.45 3.82
N VAL A 145 8.44 -13.63 3.50
CA VAL A 145 8.76 -14.84 4.29
C VAL A 145 10.11 -15.41 3.90
N VAL A 146 10.34 -15.68 2.60
CA VAL A 146 11.57 -16.38 2.19
C VAL A 146 12.78 -15.44 2.26
N ARG A 147 12.70 -14.27 1.68
CA ARG A 147 13.88 -13.39 1.54
C ARG A 147 14.18 -12.59 2.80
N ARG A 148 13.15 -12.11 3.51
CA ARG A 148 13.29 -11.28 4.73
C ARG A 148 13.14 -12.05 6.03
N GLY A 149 12.78 -13.34 5.96
CA GLY A 149 12.63 -14.21 7.15
C GLY A 149 11.45 -13.87 8.04
N LEU A 150 10.45 -13.15 7.53
CA LEU A 150 9.24 -12.88 8.30
C LEU A 150 8.45 -14.18 8.52
N PRO A 151 7.83 -14.38 9.69
CA PRO A 151 7.10 -15.61 9.97
C PRO A 151 5.83 -15.70 9.10
N LEU A 152 5.39 -16.91 8.75
CA LEU A 152 4.12 -17.13 8.06
C LEU A 152 2.92 -16.48 8.75
N THR A 153 2.98 -16.37 10.07
CA THR A 153 1.95 -15.68 10.87
C THR A 153 1.88 -14.18 10.57
N TRP A 154 2.99 -13.54 10.15
CA TRP A 154 2.95 -12.18 9.64
C TRP A 154 2.08 -12.11 8.38
N MET A 155 2.34 -13.00 7.42
CA MET A 155 1.59 -13.04 6.16
C MET A 155 0.09 -13.29 6.40
N ALA A 156 -0.25 -14.25 7.27
CA ALA A 156 -1.63 -14.52 7.66
C ALA A 156 -2.31 -13.29 8.30
N ARG A 157 -1.60 -12.57 9.15
CA ARG A 157 -2.10 -11.34 9.77
C ARG A 157 -2.38 -10.23 8.75
N VAL A 158 -1.39 -9.89 7.92
CA VAL A 158 -1.52 -8.72 7.02
C VAL A 158 -2.47 -8.98 5.84
N LEU A 159 -2.67 -10.23 5.43
CA LEU A 159 -3.52 -10.58 4.30
C LEU A 159 -4.94 -11.03 4.69
N ALA A 160 -5.15 -11.52 5.90
CA ALA A 160 -6.42 -12.14 6.29
C ALA A 160 -6.95 -11.67 7.64
N GLU A 161 -6.21 -11.88 8.74
CA GLU A 161 -6.73 -11.62 10.07
C GLU A 161 -6.99 -10.13 10.33
N ASN A 162 -5.99 -9.28 10.09
CA ASN A 162 -6.12 -7.85 10.34
C ASN A 162 -7.20 -7.19 9.47
N PRO A 163 -7.27 -7.44 8.14
CA PRO A 163 -8.39 -6.94 7.34
C PRO A 163 -9.75 -7.38 7.90
N ALA A 164 -9.88 -8.65 8.28
CA ALA A 164 -11.12 -9.16 8.83
C ALA A 164 -11.52 -8.48 10.15
N ARG A 165 -10.56 -8.20 11.02
CA ARG A 165 -10.79 -7.47 12.28
C ARG A 165 -11.17 -6.01 12.04
N ILE A 166 -10.43 -5.31 11.19
CA ILE A 166 -10.64 -3.89 10.91
C ILE A 166 -12.01 -3.65 10.28
N PHE A 167 -12.44 -4.52 9.36
CA PHE A 167 -13.69 -4.39 8.63
C PHE A 167 -14.87 -5.18 9.24
N GLY A 168 -14.72 -5.68 10.48
CA GLY A 168 -15.81 -6.32 11.22
C GLY A 168 -16.23 -7.70 10.69
N LEU A 169 -15.36 -8.38 9.97
CA LEU A 169 -15.63 -9.71 9.41
C LEU A 169 -15.11 -10.86 10.27
N TYR A 170 -14.22 -10.53 11.24
CA TYR A 170 -13.67 -11.52 12.15
C TYR A 170 -14.74 -11.95 13.18
N PRO A 171 -14.85 -13.23 13.57
CA PRO A 171 -14.01 -14.36 13.20
C PRO A 171 -14.56 -15.22 12.02
N ARG A 172 -15.61 -14.75 11.35
CA ARG A 172 -16.17 -15.47 10.19
C ARG A 172 -15.14 -15.55 9.05
N LYS A 173 -14.34 -14.48 8.86
CA LYS A 173 -13.17 -14.41 7.97
C LYS A 173 -11.93 -14.19 8.82
N GLY A 174 -10.74 -14.48 8.26
CA GLY A 174 -9.46 -14.20 8.90
C GLY A 174 -9.05 -15.15 10.03
N ALA A 175 -9.75 -16.26 10.21
CA ALA A 175 -9.41 -17.31 11.18
C ALA A 175 -9.70 -18.70 10.59
N ILE A 176 -8.86 -19.69 10.94
CA ILE A 176 -9.10 -21.10 10.66
C ILE A 176 -9.75 -21.69 11.92
N ARG A 177 -11.08 -21.82 11.91
CA ARG A 177 -11.85 -22.33 13.05
C ARG A 177 -13.20 -22.92 12.57
N VAL A 178 -13.82 -23.75 13.38
CA VAL A 178 -15.16 -24.27 13.10
C VAL A 178 -16.16 -23.10 13.03
N GLY A 179 -16.94 -23.05 11.94
CA GLY A 179 -17.90 -21.99 11.65
C GLY A 179 -17.31 -20.72 10.98
N ALA A 180 -16.04 -20.75 10.58
CA ALA A 180 -15.47 -19.74 9.68
C ALA A 180 -15.63 -20.18 8.22
N ASP A 181 -15.68 -19.18 7.30
CA ASP A 181 -15.71 -19.40 5.84
C ASP A 181 -14.34 -19.82 5.31
#